data_c27e220a71c09f5f0dddf23c0a786e10
#
_entry.id   c27e220a71c09f5f0dddf23c0a786e10
#
_cell.length_a   1.000
_cell.length_b   1.000
_cell.length_c   1.000
_cell.angle_alpha   90.00
_cell.angle_beta   90.00
_cell.angle_gamma   90.00
#
_symmetry.space_group_name_H-M   'P 1'
#
loop_
_entity.id
_entity.type
_entity.pdbx_description
1 polymer ?
#
loop_
_entity_poly.entity_id
_entity_poly.type
_entity_poly.pdbx_seq_one_letter_code
_entity_poly.pdbx_strand_id
1 'polypeptide(L)'
;KNASATIWIPIVGFNKKYTLKISPRSHNYDHYNKFKKTKKISPALPGSYWKKFKFIRLAYKIGQAMIFHPNLLHGGSDNYGSVTRVSLDTRILNLKRFKY
;
A
#
# COMPACT_ATOMS: atom_id res chain seq x y z
N LYS A 1 -4.96 2.07 18.22
CA LYS A 1 -3.50 2.12 18.13
C LYS A 1 -2.99 2.61 16.78
N ASN A 2 -3.89 2.82 15.84
CA ASN A 2 -3.51 3.30 14.53
C ASN A 2 -3.52 4.81 14.53
N ALA A 3 -2.31 5.35 14.57
CA ALA A 3 -2.12 6.78 14.56
C ALA A 3 -2.08 7.37 13.16
N SER A 4 -2.25 6.54 12.12
CA SER A 4 -2.13 7.00 10.75
C SER A 4 -3.08 6.26 9.80
N ALA A 5 -3.33 6.91 8.67
CA ALA A 5 -3.97 6.30 7.52
C ALA A 5 -3.15 6.64 6.27
N THR A 6 -3.07 5.73 5.33
CA THR A 6 -2.41 5.95 4.05
C THR A 6 -3.43 6.40 3.01
N ILE A 7 -3.06 7.40 2.22
CA ILE A 7 -3.88 7.91 1.13
C ILE A 7 -3.11 7.74 -0.17
N TRP A 8 -3.74 7.11 -1.15
CA TRP A 8 -3.20 6.93 -2.49
C TRP A 8 -4.11 7.62 -3.49
N ILE A 9 -3.54 8.50 -4.30
CA ILE A 9 -4.29 9.28 -5.28
C ILE A 9 -3.65 9.08 -6.65
N PRO A 10 -4.31 8.37 -7.57
CA PRO A 10 -3.81 8.27 -8.93
C PRO A 10 -4.01 9.59 -9.66
N ILE A 11 -2.96 10.07 -10.32
CA ILE A 11 -2.99 11.33 -11.05
C ILE A 11 -3.12 11.09 -12.55
N VAL A 12 -2.22 10.28 -13.13
CA VAL A 12 -2.20 10.02 -14.56
C VAL A 12 -1.53 8.68 -14.85
N GLY A 13 -1.90 8.07 -15.96
CA GLY A 13 -1.23 6.89 -16.48
C GLY A 13 -1.71 5.56 -15.92
N PHE A 14 -2.71 5.57 -15.06
CA PHE A 14 -3.26 4.35 -14.48
C PHE A 14 -4.41 3.80 -15.30
N ASN A 15 -4.51 2.48 -15.36
CA ASN A 15 -5.63 1.75 -15.95
C ASN A 15 -5.83 0.44 -15.18
N LYS A 16 -6.83 -0.35 -15.58
CA LYS A 16 -7.18 -1.59 -14.87
C LYS A 16 -6.03 -2.60 -14.79
N LYS A 17 -5.11 -2.59 -15.75
CA LYS A 17 -3.96 -3.51 -15.76
C LYS A 17 -2.80 -3.02 -14.92
N TYR A 18 -2.59 -1.72 -14.88
CA TYR A 18 -1.41 -1.09 -14.27
C TYR A 18 -1.81 -0.16 -13.14
N THR A 19 -2.51 -0.71 -12.16
CA THR A 19 -3.00 0.02 -11.00
C THR A 19 -2.39 -0.53 -9.71
N LEU A 20 -2.75 0.09 -8.59
CA LEU A 20 -2.37 -0.39 -7.28
C LEU A 20 -3.02 -1.74 -7.00
N LYS A 21 -2.24 -2.67 -6.48
CA LYS A 21 -2.73 -3.95 -5.98
C LYS A 21 -2.83 -3.88 -4.46
N ILE A 22 -3.87 -4.45 -3.92
CA ILE A 22 -4.07 -4.57 -2.47
C ILE A 22 -4.42 -6.01 -2.13
N SER A 23 -4.09 -6.40 -0.91
CA SER A 23 -4.55 -7.67 -0.35
C SER A 23 -5.62 -7.39 0.70
N PRO A 24 -6.89 -7.67 0.38
CA PRO A 24 -7.98 -7.39 1.32
C PRO A 24 -7.76 -8.08 2.66
N ARG A 25 -8.05 -7.39 3.75
CA ARG A 25 -7.94 -7.85 5.14
C ARG A 25 -6.52 -8.15 5.61
N SER A 26 -5.51 -7.92 4.81
CA SER A 26 -4.11 -8.16 5.19
C SER A 26 -3.62 -7.24 6.30
N HIS A 27 -4.31 -6.13 6.55
CA HIS A 27 -4.01 -5.22 7.66
C HIS A 27 -4.23 -5.85 9.04
N ASN A 28 -4.96 -6.96 9.11
CA ASN A 28 -5.21 -7.69 10.35
C ASN A 28 -4.03 -8.55 10.80
N TYR A 29 -3.01 -8.71 9.95
CA TYR A 29 -1.83 -9.49 10.28
C TYR A 29 -0.74 -8.61 10.85
N ASP A 30 0.02 -9.15 11.77
CA ASP A 30 1.15 -8.44 12.37
C ASP A 30 2.42 -8.66 11.55
N HIS A 31 2.54 -7.90 10.47
CA HIS A 31 3.68 -8.00 9.56
C HIS A 31 5.00 -7.63 10.26
N TYR A 32 4.95 -6.63 11.12
CA TYR A 32 6.14 -6.15 11.81
C TYR A 32 6.78 -7.25 12.66
N ASN A 33 6.00 -7.90 13.52
CA ASN A 33 6.55 -8.91 14.42
C ASN A 33 7.02 -10.15 13.66
N LYS A 34 6.40 -10.48 12.53
CA LYS A 34 6.85 -11.60 11.69
C LYS A 34 8.22 -11.36 11.05
N PHE A 35 8.62 -10.10 10.84
CA PHE A 35 9.88 -9.74 10.20
C PHE A 35 10.87 -9.05 11.12
N LYS A 36 10.52 -8.82 12.36
CA LYS A 36 11.37 -8.21 13.37
C LYS A 36 12.72 -8.90 13.51
N LYS A 37 12.78 -10.21 13.26
CA LYS A 37 13.99 -11.01 13.39
C LYS A 37 14.96 -10.87 12.21
N THR A 38 14.57 -10.28 11.11
CA THR A 38 15.40 -10.25 9.90
C THR A 38 16.36 -9.07 9.84
N LYS A 39 16.30 -8.14 10.78
CA LYS A 39 17.17 -6.94 10.88
C LYS A 39 17.29 -6.12 9.59
N LYS A 40 16.48 -6.38 8.59
CA LYS A 40 16.48 -5.59 7.36
C LYS A 40 15.57 -4.40 7.53
N ILE A 41 16.19 -3.24 7.56
CA ILE A 41 15.48 -1.97 7.55
C ILE A 41 15.05 -1.69 6.11
N SER A 42 14.07 -2.40 5.65
CA SER A 42 13.46 -2.12 4.35
C SER A 42 11.94 -2.08 4.51
N PRO A 43 11.28 -1.05 3.97
CA PRO A 43 9.82 -1.03 3.96
C PRO A 43 9.22 -2.10 3.04
N ALA A 44 10.04 -2.70 2.19
CA ALA A 44 9.60 -3.75 1.29
C ALA A 44 9.66 -5.12 1.97
N LEU A 45 8.54 -5.82 1.99
CA LEU A 45 8.47 -7.18 2.48
C LEU A 45 9.03 -8.17 1.44
N PRO A 46 9.73 -9.23 1.88
CA PRO A 46 10.24 -10.23 0.94
C PRO A 46 9.12 -10.92 0.19
N GLY A 47 9.36 -11.27 -1.08
CA GLY A 47 8.40 -11.97 -1.91
C GLY A 47 7.95 -13.31 -1.32
N SER A 48 8.84 -13.99 -0.59
CA SER A 48 8.51 -15.24 0.12
C SER A 48 7.37 -15.06 1.13
N TYR A 49 7.18 -13.85 1.63
CA TYR A 49 6.10 -13.53 2.56
C TYR A 49 4.83 -13.07 1.85
N TRP A 50 4.93 -11.99 1.04
CA TRP A 50 3.74 -11.40 0.47
C TRP A 50 3.08 -12.26 -0.61
N LYS A 51 3.79 -13.18 -1.24
CA LYS A 51 3.22 -14.13 -2.20
C LYS A 51 2.18 -15.07 -1.60
N LYS A 52 2.16 -15.21 -0.29
CA LYS A 52 1.15 -16.02 0.42
C LYS A 52 -0.21 -15.34 0.45
N PHE A 53 -0.26 -14.05 0.19
CA PHE A 53 -1.48 -13.26 0.23
C PHE A 53 -2.07 -13.14 -1.17
N LYS A 54 -3.40 -13.10 -1.23
CA LYS A 54 -4.11 -12.89 -2.47
C LYS A 54 -4.26 -11.40 -2.71
N PHE A 55 -3.82 -10.94 -3.87
CA PHE A 55 -3.91 -9.53 -4.27
C PHE A 55 -4.99 -9.35 -5.32
N ILE A 56 -5.66 -8.21 -5.24
CA ILE A 56 -6.58 -7.74 -6.28
C ILE A 56 -6.10 -6.40 -6.81
N ARG A 57 -6.41 -6.12 -8.05
CA ARG A 57 -6.17 -4.81 -8.64
C ARG A 57 -7.28 -3.87 -8.23
N LEU A 58 -6.90 -2.68 -7.79
CA LEU A 58 -7.85 -1.68 -7.33
C LEU A 58 -8.54 -1.03 -8.52
N ALA A 59 -9.87 -1.11 -8.55
CA ALA A 59 -10.66 -0.33 -9.50
C ALA A 59 -10.73 1.11 -8.99
N TYR A 60 -10.50 2.08 -9.87
CA TYR A 60 -10.54 3.48 -9.50
C TYR A 60 -11.09 4.32 -10.65
N LYS A 61 -11.54 5.53 -10.32
CA LYS A 61 -11.88 6.57 -11.28
C LYS A 61 -10.99 7.79 -11.01
N ILE A 62 -10.62 8.52 -12.05
CA ILE A 62 -9.85 9.76 -11.89
C ILE A 62 -10.63 10.71 -10.98
N GLY A 63 -9.92 11.33 -10.05
CA GLY A 63 -10.51 12.19 -9.03
C GLY A 63 -10.86 11.47 -7.74
N GLN A 64 -10.71 10.15 -7.68
CA GLN A 64 -10.90 9.38 -6.45
C GLN A 64 -9.57 9.14 -5.74
N ALA A 65 -9.63 9.05 -4.42
CA ALA A 65 -8.52 8.65 -3.57
C ALA A 65 -8.85 7.36 -2.85
N MET A 66 -7.86 6.54 -2.62
CA MET A 66 -7.97 5.36 -1.78
C MET A 66 -7.37 5.66 -0.40
N ILE A 67 -8.17 5.46 0.65
CA ILE A 67 -7.70 5.61 2.02
C ILE A 67 -7.70 4.22 2.64
N PHE A 68 -6.57 3.83 3.22
CA PHE A 68 -6.45 2.50 3.79
C PHE A 68 -5.52 2.48 5.00
N HIS A 69 -5.66 1.41 5.77
CA HIS A 69 -4.83 1.17 6.94
C HIS A 69 -3.36 1.00 6.51
N PRO A 70 -2.40 1.62 7.21
CA PRO A 70 -0.98 1.57 6.81
C PRO A 70 -0.41 0.16 6.81
N ASN A 71 -1.05 -0.77 7.50
CA ASN A 71 -0.61 -2.17 7.58
C ASN A 71 -1.20 -3.05 6.47
N LEU A 72 -2.06 -2.50 5.60
CA LEU A 72 -2.60 -3.22 4.46
C LEU A 72 -1.47 -3.50 3.46
N LEU A 73 -1.32 -4.76 3.08
CA LEU A 73 -0.36 -5.11 2.03
C LEU A 73 -0.82 -4.52 0.70
N HIS A 74 0.05 -3.75 0.10
CA HIS A 74 -0.23 -3.08 -1.16
C HIS A 74 1.06 -2.92 -1.95
N GLY A 75 0.92 -2.70 -3.24
CA GLY A 75 2.07 -2.48 -4.11
C GLY A 75 1.64 -2.07 -5.50
N GLY A 76 2.57 -1.53 -6.27
CA GLY A 76 2.33 -1.21 -7.66
C GLY A 76 2.29 -2.46 -8.52
N SER A 77 1.56 -2.38 -9.63
CA SER A 77 1.68 -3.34 -10.71
C SER A 77 2.81 -2.91 -11.63
N ASP A 78 3.48 -3.87 -12.25
CA ASP A 78 4.45 -3.56 -13.29
C ASP A 78 3.76 -2.82 -14.44
N ASN A 79 4.42 -1.81 -14.96
CA ASN A 79 3.88 -1.01 -16.05
C ASN A 79 4.53 -1.42 -17.37
N TYR A 80 3.83 -2.25 -18.13
CA TYR A 80 4.24 -2.64 -19.47
C TYR A 80 3.64 -1.75 -20.56
N GLY A 81 2.92 -0.70 -20.16
CA GLY A 81 2.35 0.26 -21.08
C GLY A 81 3.34 1.33 -21.50
N SER A 82 2.91 2.18 -22.41
CA SER A 82 3.73 3.28 -22.96
C SER A 82 3.54 4.60 -22.20
N VAL A 83 2.69 4.62 -21.19
CA VAL A 83 2.36 5.85 -20.46
C VAL A 83 2.96 5.80 -19.06
N THR A 84 3.60 6.89 -18.66
CA THR A 84 4.13 7.05 -17.31
C THR A 84 2.98 7.18 -16.31
N ARG A 85 3.07 6.43 -15.21
CA ARG A 85 2.12 6.53 -14.10
C ARG A 85 2.63 7.50 -13.05
N VAL A 86 1.74 8.37 -12.60
CA VAL A 86 2.02 9.29 -11.51
C VAL A 86 0.93 9.17 -10.47
N SER A 87 1.30 8.94 -9.24
CA SER A 87 0.38 8.94 -8.10
C SER A 87 0.96 9.75 -6.96
N LEU A 88 0.09 10.21 -6.08
CA LEU A 88 0.47 10.84 -4.83
C LEU A 88 0.20 9.87 -3.69
N ASP A 89 1.24 9.57 -2.93
CA ASP A 89 1.13 8.79 -1.71
C ASP A 89 1.37 9.73 -0.53
N THR A 90 0.43 9.74 0.41
CA THR A 90 0.58 10.55 1.61
C THR A 90 0.02 9.82 2.81
N ARG A 91 0.22 10.39 3.98
CA ARG A 91 -0.20 9.79 5.24
C ARG A 91 -0.82 10.85 6.12
N ILE A 92 -1.97 10.50 6.70
CA ILE A 92 -2.62 11.33 7.73
C ILE A 92 -2.21 10.78 9.08
N LEU A 93 -1.80 11.67 9.98
CA LEU A 93 -1.39 11.31 11.33
C LEU A 93 -2.39 11.86 12.33
N ASN A 94 -2.74 11.04 13.33
CA ASN A 94 -3.49 11.52 14.49
C ASN A 94 -2.51 11.94 15.57
N LEU A 95 -2.23 13.22 15.66
CA LEU A 95 -1.22 13.76 16.58
C LEU A 95 -1.54 13.49 18.05
N LYS A 96 -2.81 13.35 18.40
CA LYS A 96 -3.20 13.03 19.78
C LYS A 96 -2.74 11.64 20.22
N ARG A 97 -2.43 10.77 19.27
CA ARG A 97 -1.98 9.40 19.54
C ARG A 97 -0.46 9.23 19.44
N PHE A 98 0.24 10.25 19.01
CA PHE A 98 1.69 10.25 18.96
C PHE A 98 2.25 10.88 20.24
N LYS A 99 3.17 10.18 20.86
CA LYS A 99 4.01 10.72 21.92
C LYS A 99 5.31 11.22 21.28
N TYR A 100 5.56 12.47 21.47
CA TYR A 100 6.80 13.09 21.04
C TYR A 100 7.89 12.89 22.07
#